data_87b2d0df85fb8e8ecd850c6df1c7a7d3
#
_entry.id   87b2d0df85fb8e8ecd850c6df1c7a7d3
#
_cell.length_a   1.000
_cell.length_b   1.000
_cell.length_c   1.000
_cell.angle_alpha   90.00
_cell.angle_beta   90.00
_cell.angle_gamma   90.00
#
_symmetry.space_group_name_H-M   'P 1'
#
loop_
_entity.id
_entity.type
_entity.pdbx_description
1 polymer ?
#
loop_
_entity_poly.entity_id
_entity_poly.type
_entity_poly.pdbx_seq_one_letter_code
_entity_poly.pdbx_strand_id
1 'polypeptide(L)'
;ILIGPDACGHYHQDFSLGIFMLGPRTLYRDHNHDAPELYLNLSDKSGWRFGAQDWQDFPAGSLIWNVAGKPHATRVYDQPFISVFVWLENVNSPCNVIHSDDWPKIEQDLAKGFGASGLIDV
;
A
#
# COMPACT_ATOMS: atom_id res chain seq x y z
N ILE A 1 11.59 -8.93 2.98
CA ILE A 1 12.58 -8.16 2.19
C ILE A 1 13.56 -9.14 1.55
N LEU A 2 13.71 -9.06 0.24
CA LEU A 2 14.61 -9.94 -0.53
C LEU A 2 15.99 -9.32 -0.74
N ILE A 3 16.04 -8.00 -0.91
CA ILE A 3 17.26 -7.24 -1.09
C ILE A 3 17.19 -6.02 -0.18
N GLY A 4 18.26 -5.71 0.55
CA GLY A 4 18.29 -4.54 1.42
C GLY A 4 19.20 -4.73 2.62
N PRO A 5 19.25 -3.75 3.55
CA PRO A 5 20.11 -3.82 4.73
C PRO A 5 19.79 -5.00 5.66
N ASP A 6 18.50 -5.32 5.79
CA ASP A 6 18.00 -6.38 6.68
C ASP A 6 17.44 -7.59 5.93
N ALA A 7 17.83 -7.76 4.67
CA ALA A 7 17.30 -8.82 3.84
C ALA A 7 17.87 -10.18 4.19
N CYS A 8 17.02 -11.21 4.11
CA CYS A 8 17.47 -12.61 4.22
C CYS A 8 18.19 -13.09 2.96
N GLY A 9 17.95 -12.42 1.81
CA GLY A 9 18.56 -12.78 0.52
C GLY A 9 19.88 -12.07 0.28
N HIS A 10 19.81 -10.93 -0.37
CA HIS A 10 21.00 -10.17 -0.75
C HIS A 10 21.11 -8.86 0.02
N TYR A 11 22.25 -8.63 0.61
CA TYR A 11 22.53 -7.36 1.30
C TYR A 11 22.70 -6.22 0.28
N HIS A 12 22.05 -5.08 0.55
CA HIS A 12 22.33 -3.82 -0.13
C HIS A 12 21.96 -2.67 0.82
N GLN A 13 22.84 -1.68 0.91
CA GLN A 13 22.66 -0.60 1.88
C GLN A 13 21.80 0.56 1.34
N ASP A 14 21.63 0.70 0.03
CA ASP A 14 21.07 1.89 -0.61
C ASP A 14 19.61 1.73 -1.00
N PHE A 15 19.11 0.51 -1.17
CA PHE A 15 17.70 0.26 -1.48
C PHE A 15 17.20 -1.00 -0.80
N SER A 16 15.89 -1.11 -0.73
CA SER A 16 15.21 -2.30 -0.22
C SER A 16 14.15 -2.75 -1.23
N LEU A 17 14.13 -4.04 -1.52
CA LEU A 17 13.16 -4.65 -2.44
C LEU A 17 12.59 -5.92 -1.82
N GLY A 18 11.31 -6.12 -1.97
CA GLY A 18 10.66 -7.32 -1.45
C GLY A 18 9.26 -7.52 -2.02
N ILE A 19 8.61 -8.56 -1.49
CA ILE A 19 7.20 -8.83 -1.74
C ILE A 19 6.40 -8.29 -0.57
N PHE A 20 5.31 -7.59 -0.87
CA PHE A 20 4.39 -7.05 0.12
C PHE A 20 2.99 -7.60 -0.14
N MET A 21 2.35 -8.08 0.92
CA MET A 21 1.05 -8.72 0.82
C MET A 21 0.10 -8.17 1.89
N LEU A 22 -1.13 -7.91 1.47
CA LEU A 22 -2.25 -7.60 2.37
C LEU A 22 -3.40 -8.57 2.09
N GLY A 23 -4.04 -9.04 3.14
CA GLY A 23 -5.22 -9.90 3.02
C GLY A 23 -6.41 -9.19 2.37
N PRO A 24 -7.43 -9.95 1.92
CA PRO A 24 -8.66 -9.37 1.40
C PRO A 24 -9.36 -8.49 2.44
N ARG A 25 -10.10 -7.49 1.98
CA ARG A 25 -10.96 -6.63 2.81
C ARG A 25 -10.20 -5.93 3.94
N THR A 26 -9.00 -5.51 3.64
CA THR A 26 -8.08 -4.86 4.61
C THR A 26 -7.85 -3.42 4.22
N LEU A 27 -7.87 -2.54 5.20
CA LEU A 27 -7.38 -1.17 5.09
C LEU A 27 -5.95 -1.11 5.66
N TYR A 28 -4.99 -0.77 4.81
CA TYR A 28 -3.68 -0.33 5.27
C TYR A 28 -3.77 1.16 5.53
N ARG A 29 -3.88 1.52 6.80
CA ARG A 29 -4.20 2.87 7.24
C ARG A 29 -3.15 3.89 6.81
N ASP A 30 -3.58 5.14 6.70
CA ASP A 30 -2.69 6.23 6.29
C ASP A 30 -1.41 6.27 7.12
N HIS A 31 -0.29 6.32 6.44
CA HIS A 31 1.03 6.34 7.03
C HIS A 31 2.01 7.04 6.09
N ASN A 32 3.16 7.43 6.61
CA ASN A 32 4.23 7.98 5.81
C ASN A 32 5.60 7.45 6.26
N HIS A 33 6.57 7.63 5.40
CA HIS A 33 7.98 7.38 5.66
C HIS A 33 8.82 8.23 4.71
N ASP A 34 10.09 8.48 5.07
CA ASP A 34 10.97 9.32 4.24
C ASP A 34 11.48 8.60 2.99
N ALA A 35 11.42 7.28 2.97
CA ALA A 35 11.80 6.53 1.78
C ALA A 35 10.80 6.76 0.65
N PRO A 36 11.22 7.17 -0.55
CA PRO A 36 10.36 7.10 -1.72
C PRO A 36 10.13 5.63 -2.08
N GLU A 37 8.91 5.29 -2.43
CA GLU A 37 8.50 3.90 -2.61
C GLU A 37 7.76 3.68 -3.90
N LEU A 38 8.12 2.59 -4.58
CA LEU A 38 7.41 2.12 -5.77
C LEU A 38 6.79 0.75 -5.48
N TYR A 39 5.50 0.61 -5.79
CA TYR A 39 4.83 -0.69 -5.83
C TYR A 39 4.56 -1.11 -7.27
N LEU A 40 4.82 -2.37 -7.57
CA LEU A 40 4.28 -3.03 -8.75
C LEU A 40 3.15 -3.96 -8.30
N ASN A 41 1.91 -3.63 -8.64
CA ASN A 41 0.75 -4.45 -8.31
C ASN A 41 0.73 -5.71 -9.19
N LEU A 42 0.87 -6.88 -8.57
CA LEU A 42 0.87 -8.17 -9.26
C LEU A 42 -0.50 -8.86 -9.26
N SER A 43 -1.37 -8.45 -8.35
CA SER A 43 -2.67 -9.08 -8.17
C SER A 43 -3.80 -8.22 -8.75
N ASP A 44 -4.98 -8.32 -8.17
CA ASP A 44 -6.17 -7.64 -8.62
C ASP A 44 -6.13 -6.13 -8.33
N LYS A 45 -7.18 -5.41 -8.71
CA LYS A 45 -7.39 -4.00 -8.45
C LYS A 45 -7.26 -3.69 -6.95
N SER A 46 -6.60 -2.59 -6.62
CA SER A 46 -6.49 -2.05 -5.26
C SER A 46 -6.76 -0.55 -5.25
N GLY A 47 -7.30 -0.05 -4.13
CA GLY A 47 -7.55 1.37 -3.95
C GLY A 47 -6.41 2.05 -3.20
N TRP A 48 -6.12 3.29 -3.58
CA TRP A 48 -5.04 4.08 -3.00
C TRP A 48 -5.49 5.50 -2.72
N ARG A 49 -5.04 6.05 -1.60
CA ARG A 49 -5.24 7.45 -1.24
C ARG A 49 -3.90 8.08 -0.88
N PHE A 50 -3.63 9.24 -1.49
CA PHE A 50 -2.39 10.00 -1.29
C PHE A 50 -2.72 11.31 -0.58
N GLY A 51 -2.43 11.38 0.73
CA GLY A 51 -2.78 12.55 1.54
C GLY A 51 -4.29 12.76 1.60
N ALA A 52 -4.74 13.99 1.34
CA ALA A 52 -6.16 14.37 1.38
C ALA A 52 -6.89 14.14 0.04
N GLN A 53 -6.25 13.50 -0.93
CA GLN A 53 -6.86 13.21 -2.22
C GLN A 53 -7.94 12.15 -2.11
N ASP A 54 -8.81 12.08 -3.13
CA ASP A 54 -9.81 11.02 -3.22
C ASP A 54 -9.15 9.65 -3.49
N TRP A 55 -9.86 8.59 -3.13
CA TRP A 55 -9.45 7.24 -3.46
C TRP A 55 -9.40 7.02 -4.96
N GLN A 56 -8.34 6.35 -5.42
CA GLN A 56 -8.14 5.95 -6.80
C GLN A 56 -7.91 4.44 -6.87
N ASP A 57 -8.49 3.78 -7.86
CA ASP A 57 -8.27 2.35 -8.08
C ASP A 57 -7.20 2.14 -9.15
N PHE A 58 -6.29 1.21 -8.87
CA PHE A 58 -5.24 0.81 -9.80
C PHE A 58 -5.40 -0.67 -10.13
N PRO A 59 -5.44 -1.03 -11.43
CA PRO A 59 -5.55 -2.42 -11.84
C PRO A 59 -4.24 -3.20 -11.62
N ALA A 60 -4.31 -4.51 -11.80
CA ALA A 60 -3.12 -5.36 -11.87
C ALA A 60 -2.14 -4.83 -12.93
N GLY A 61 -0.85 -4.92 -12.64
CA GLY A 61 0.21 -4.41 -13.51
C GLY A 61 0.54 -2.93 -13.33
N SER A 62 -0.20 -2.21 -12.49
CA SER A 62 0.08 -0.79 -12.24
C SER A 62 1.38 -0.59 -11.46
N LEU A 63 2.09 0.46 -11.81
CA LEU A 63 3.17 1.02 -11.00
C LEU A 63 2.58 2.14 -10.13
N ILE A 64 2.76 2.06 -8.83
CA ILE A 64 2.19 3.01 -7.87
C ILE A 64 3.33 3.69 -7.13
N TRP A 65 3.45 4.99 -7.34
CA TRP A 65 4.53 5.80 -6.77
C TRP A 65 4.08 6.51 -5.51
N ASN A 66 4.85 6.34 -4.43
CA ASN A 66 4.67 7.03 -3.17
C ASN A 66 5.81 8.02 -2.95
N VAL A 67 5.48 9.31 -2.98
CA VAL A 67 6.43 10.39 -2.76
C VAL A 67 6.95 10.33 -1.32
N ALA A 68 8.25 10.56 -1.16
CA ALA A 68 8.91 10.62 0.15
C ALA A 68 8.16 11.56 1.10
N GLY A 69 7.85 11.07 2.30
CA GLY A 69 7.17 11.85 3.35
C GLY A 69 5.67 12.07 3.15
N LYS A 70 5.12 11.81 1.98
CA LYS A 70 3.68 12.02 1.73
C LYS A 70 2.86 10.86 2.29
N PRO A 71 1.79 11.15 3.07
CA PRO A 71 0.91 10.10 3.55
C PRO A 71 0.25 9.32 2.42
N HIS A 72 0.13 8.02 2.61
CA HIS A 72 -0.58 7.15 1.68
C HIS A 72 -1.30 6.03 2.44
N ALA A 73 -2.36 5.52 1.83
CA ALA A 73 -3.17 4.43 2.35
C ALA A 73 -3.59 3.51 1.20
N THR A 74 -3.82 2.25 1.54
CA THR A 74 -4.26 1.23 0.57
C THR A 74 -5.50 0.54 1.11
N ARG A 75 -6.53 0.38 0.28
CA ARG A 75 -7.67 -0.47 0.60
C ARG A 75 -7.73 -1.65 -0.35
N VAL A 76 -7.85 -2.84 0.23
CA VAL A 76 -7.86 -4.11 -0.48
C VAL A 76 -9.29 -4.62 -0.54
N TYR A 77 -9.72 -5.01 -1.72
CA TYR A 77 -11.06 -5.49 -1.98
C TYR A 77 -11.17 -7.00 -1.71
N ASP A 78 -11.93 -7.75 -2.50
CA ASP A 78 -12.22 -9.16 -2.20
C ASP A 78 -11.06 -10.11 -2.47
N GLN A 79 -10.07 -9.70 -3.25
CA GLN A 79 -8.86 -10.47 -3.54
C GLN A 79 -7.65 -9.88 -2.82
N PRO A 80 -6.69 -10.70 -2.40
CA PRO A 80 -5.51 -10.19 -1.70
C PRO A 80 -4.69 -9.24 -2.60
N PHE A 81 -4.05 -8.27 -1.97
CA PHE A 81 -3.06 -7.41 -2.62
C PHE A 81 -1.69 -8.07 -2.52
N ILE A 82 -1.08 -8.32 -3.66
CA ILE A 82 0.27 -8.88 -3.78
C ILE A 82 1.07 -7.97 -4.69
N SER A 83 2.22 -7.53 -4.21
CA SER A 83 3.03 -6.55 -4.93
C SER A 83 4.51 -6.79 -4.73
N VAL A 84 5.32 -6.28 -5.66
CA VAL A 84 6.73 -6.00 -5.41
C VAL A 84 6.83 -4.57 -4.91
N PHE A 85 7.57 -4.34 -3.84
CA PHE A 85 7.86 -2.99 -3.37
C PHE A 85 9.35 -2.69 -3.45
N VAL A 86 9.68 -1.43 -3.68
CA VAL A 86 11.05 -0.92 -3.66
C VAL A 86 11.10 0.38 -2.87
N TRP A 87 11.97 0.44 -1.87
CA TRP A 87 12.39 1.67 -1.21
C TRP A 87 13.72 2.10 -1.80
N LEU A 88 13.78 3.30 -2.39
CA LEU A 88 14.91 3.74 -3.20
C LEU A 88 15.96 4.51 -2.43
N GLU A 89 15.57 5.17 -1.34
CA GLU A 89 16.45 5.96 -0.48
C GLU A 89 15.95 5.86 0.95
N ASN A 90 16.77 6.26 1.91
CA ASN A 90 16.36 6.31 3.32
C ASN A 90 15.72 5.02 3.81
N VAL A 91 16.32 3.89 3.47
CA VAL A 91 15.75 2.55 3.70
C VAL A 91 15.57 2.20 5.16
N ASN A 92 16.17 2.96 6.07
CA ASN A 92 16.00 2.82 7.53
C ASN A 92 14.96 3.80 8.09
N SER A 93 14.24 4.51 7.26
CA SER A 93 13.20 5.45 7.68
C SER A 93 12.10 4.73 8.47
N PRO A 94 11.67 5.26 9.62
CA PRO A 94 10.52 4.72 10.33
C PRO A 94 9.24 5.04 9.57
N CYS A 95 8.23 4.17 9.75
CA CYS A 95 6.87 4.43 9.30
C CYS A 95 6.09 5.11 10.43
N ASN A 96 5.36 6.17 10.07
CA ASN A 96 4.54 6.92 11.01
C ASN A 96 3.07 6.81 10.62
N VAL A 97 2.22 6.47 11.58
CA VAL A 97 0.77 6.44 11.37
C VAL A 97 0.25 7.87 11.30
N ILE A 98 -0.54 8.17 10.29
CA ILE A 98 -1.15 9.49 10.08
C ILE A 98 -2.65 9.33 10.25
N HIS A 99 -3.19 9.78 11.37
CA HIS A 99 -4.59 9.57 11.73
C HIS A 99 -5.55 10.15 10.68
N SER A 100 -6.65 9.42 10.43
CA SER A 100 -7.80 9.88 9.64
C SER A 100 -9.08 9.39 10.31
N ASP A 101 -10.09 10.25 10.37
CA ASP A 101 -11.34 9.95 11.08
C ASP A 101 -12.25 8.97 10.34
N ASP A 102 -11.98 8.69 9.08
CA ASP A 102 -12.83 7.85 8.23
C ASP A 102 -12.47 6.36 8.25
N TRP A 103 -11.41 5.96 8.96
CA TRP A 103 -10.99 4.56 9.00
C TRP A 103 -12.11 3.59 9.42
N PRO A 104 -12.89 3.87 10.49
CA PRO A 104 -13.96 2.94 10.90
C PRO A 104 -14.99 2.71 9.78
N LYS A 105 -15.36 3.76 9.05
CA LYS A 105 -16.32 3.64 7.95
C LYS A 105 -15.75 2.81 6.79
N ILE A 106 -14.50 3.07 6.42
CA ILE A 106 -13.83 2.32 5.35
C ILE A 106 -13.71 0.85 5.74
N GLU A 107 -13.29 0.57 6.96
CA GLU A 107 -13.13 -0.81 7.45
C GLU A 107 -14.47 -1.55 7.50
N GLN A 108 -15.56 -0.88 7.88
CA GLN A 108 -16.90 -1.44 7.83
C GLN A 108 -17.34 -1.76 6.41
N ASP A 109 -17.08 -0.85 5.46
CA ASP A 109 -17.45 -1.05 4.06
C ASP A 109 -16.66 -2.21 3.44
N LEU A 110 -15.37 -2.31 3.74
CA LEU A 110 -14.53 -3.43 3.31
C LEU A 110 -15.02 -4.77 3.87
N ALA A 111 -15.42 -4.80 5.14
CA ALA A 111 -15.89 -6.02 5.80
C ALA A 111 -17.18 -6.57 5.18
N LYS A 112 -18.03 -5.71 4.62
CA LYS A 112 -19.25 -6.13 3.90
C LYS A 112 -18.95 -6.82 2.58
N GLY A 113 -17.73 -6.60 2.03
CA GLY A 113 -17.38 -7.04 0.69
C GLY A 113 -17.94 -6.12 -0.38
N PHE A 114 -17.70 -6.50 -1.63
CA PHE A 114 -18.10 -5.72 -2.79
C PHE A 114 -19.07 -6.52 -3.62
N GLY A 115 -20.09 -5.86 -4.14
CA GLY A 115 -20.99 -6.46 -5.12
C GLY A 115 -20.28 -6.74 -6.46
N ALA A 116 -21.03 -7.21 -7.45
CA ALA A 116 -20.48 -7.54 -8.75
C ALA A 116 -19.73 -6.39 -9.45
N SER A 117 -20.00 -5.14 -9.07
CA SER A 117 -19.32 -3.96 -9.59
C SER A 117 -17.90 -3.78 -9.05
N GLY A 118 -17.56 -4.42 -7.90
CA GLY A 118 -16.29 -4.22 -7.22
C GLY A 118 -16.11 -2.82 -6.63
N LEU A 119 -17.19 -2.05 -6.46
CA LEU A 119 -17.17 -0.72 -5.88
C LEU A 119 -17.63 -0.78 -4.42
N ILE A 120 -17.05 0.10 -3.59
CA ILE A 120 -17.53 0.30 -2.23
C ILE A 120 -18.85 1.06 -2.28
N ASP A 121 -19.87 0.51 -1.63
CA ASP A 121 -21.13 1.21 -1.37
C ASP A 121 -20.90 2.24 -0.27
N VAL A 122 -20.87 3.48 -0.65
CA VAL A 122 -20.71 4.61 0.28
C VAL A 122 -22.04 5.19 0.65
#